data_4afa876c53946b1af698dee78da1ccd4
#
_entry.id   4afa876c53946b1af698dee78da1ccd4
#
_cell.length_a   1.000
_cell.length_b   1.000
_cell.length_c   1.000
_cell.angle_alpha   90.00
_cell.angle_beta   90.00
_cell.angle_gamma   90.00
#
_symmetry.space_group_name_H-M   'P 1'
#
loop_
_entity.id
_entity.type
_entity.pdbx_description
1 polymer ?
#
loop_
_entity_poly.entity_id
_entity_poly.type
_entity_poly.pdbx_seq_one_letter_code
_entity_poly.pdbx_strand_id
1 'polypeptide(L)'
;MKKYVAAIDQGTTSTRFIVFDHGGNVVAVDQKEHEQIFPKPGWVEHDPLEIWERVQEVMKGALEKVGGDQLSVISEVAAIGVTNQRETTVVWDKSTGKPVYNAVVWQDTRTDVICNELAKVGGQDRFRKKTGLPLATYFSGPKIKWILDNVEGARAKAENGDLLFGTIDSWIIWNLTGKHVTDVTNASRTLLMNLRTLDWDDEILKLLDIPRTILPKIRSSSEIYGFVGAGLASVQERPLSLPLQGIPVSGDLGDQQAALFGQTCFSAGEAKNTYGTGCFMLLNTGEKPVVSNAGLLTTLGYKIGNQKAVYALEGSIAITGALIQWLRDNLGLIQSSAEVEALASSVEDNGGIYFVPAFSGLYAPYWKSDARGAILGMTRYVNKGHIARAALEATAYQTCEVLDAMEADSGVKLTALKVDGGMVFNELLMQFQSDILNVPVVRPKVAETTALGAAYAAGLAVGFWKDYDELRANWGRDKEWTPKMDAKLRQGLYSGWKKAVTRTFDWVE
;
A
#
# COMPACT_ATOMS: atom_id res chain seq x y z
N MET A 1 -18.40 -3.08 -28.67
CA MET A 1 -17.25 -2.19 -28.35
C MET A 1 -17.00 -2.35 -26.86
N LYS A 2 -15.74 -2.44 -26.43
CA LYS A 2 -15.43 -2.54 -25.00
C LYS A 2 -15.76 -1.20 -24.31
N LYS A 3 -16.46 -1.25 -23.18
CA LYS A 3 -16.94 -0.06 -22.46
C LYS A 3 -16.32 0.07 -21.08
N TYR A 4 -15.83 -1.05 -20.51
CA TYR A 4 -15.42 -1.13 -19.12
C TYR A 4 -14.04 -1.75 -18.95
N VAL A 5 -13.35 -1.36 -17.89
CA VAL A 5 -12.22 -2.08 -17.30
C VAL A 5 -12.56 -2.32 -15.85
N ALA A 6 -12.16 -3.46 -15.31
CA ALA A 6 -12.44 -3.79 -13.93
C ALA A 6 -11.15 -3.97 -13.12
N ALA A 7 -11.24 -3.85 -11.80
CA ALA A 7 -10.14 -4.10 -10.89
C ALA A 7 -10.59 -4.93 -9.68
N ILE A 8 -9.75 -5.90 -9.31
CA ILE A 8 -9.79 -6.58 -8.01
C ILE A 8 -8.88 -5.79 -7.08
N ASP A 9 -9.39 -5.32 -5.96
CA ASP A 9 -8.64 -4.67 -4.90
C ASP A 9 -8.75 -5.53 -3.61
N GLN A 10 -7.70 -6.30 -3.35
CA GLN A 10 -7.62 -7.17 -2.19
C GLN A 10 -6.84 -6.48 -1.08
N GLY A 11 -7.57 -5.80 -0.18
CA GLY A 11 -7.02 -5.11 0.98
C GLY A 11 -6.79 -6.02 2.18
N THR A 12 -6.30 -5.46 3.29
CA THR A 12 -6.01 -6.21 4.51
C THR A 12 -7.27 -6.79 5.16
N THR A 13 -8.41 -6.10 5.09
CA THR A 13 -9.64 -6.50 5.78
C THR A 13 -10.76 -6.91 4.85
N SER A 14 -10.66 -6.59 3.57
CA SER A 14 -11.75 -6.84 2.61
C SER A 14 -11.22 -6.95 1.18
N THR A 15 -12.02 -7.60 0.34
CA THR A 15 -11.83 -7.69 -1.10
C THR A 15 -12.92 -6.88 -1.79
N ARG A 16 -12.54 -6.09 -2.82
CA ARG A 16 -13.45 -5.32 -3.65
C ARG A 16 -13.27 -5.69 -5.12
N PHE A 17 -14.36 -5.60 -5.88
CA PHE A 17 -14.33 -5.61 -7.33
C PHE A 17 -15.04 -4.35 -7.84
N ILE A 18 -14.34 -3.57 -8.64
CA ILE A 18 -14.82 -2.27 -9.11
C ILE A 18 -14.77 -2.25 -10.63
N VAL A 19 -15.87 -1.82 -11.24
CA VAL A 19 -15.99 -1.65 -12.69
C VAL A 19 -15.92 -0.16 -13.00
N PHE A 20 -15.06 0.21 -13.94
CA PHE A 20 -14.83 1.59 -14.38
C PHE A 20 -15.24 1.76 -15.85
N ASP A 21 -15.80 2.92 -16.19
CA ASP A 21 -16.01 3.35 -17.56
C ASP A 21 -14.72 3.94 -18.17
N HIS A 22 -14.79 4.35 -19.45
CA HIS A 22 -13.65 4.94 -20.15
C HIS A 22 -13.18 6.28 -19.57
N GLY A 23 -14.06 7.01 -18.87
CA GLY A 23 -13.74 8.23 -18.14
C GLY A 23 -13.10 7.98 -16.77
N GLY A 24 -12.91 6.72 -16.36
CA GLY A 24 -12.40 6.36 -15.03
C GLY A 24 -13.44 6.48 -13.91
N ASN A 25 -14.73 6.68 -14.23
CA ASN A 25 -15.78 6.75 -13.22
C ASN A 25 -16.18 5.35 -12.77
N VAL A 26 -16.53 5.22 -11.47
CA VAL A 26 -17.06 3.99 -10.90
C VAL A 26 -18.45 3.72 -11.44
N VAL A 27 -18.65 2.58 -12.09
CA VAL A 27 -19.94 2.11 -12.63
C VAL A 27 -20.62 1.18 -11.64
N ALA A 28 -19.84 0.26 -11.05
CA ALA A 28 -20.34 -0.68 -10.06
C ALA A 28 -19.23 -1.09 -9.11
N VAL A 29 -19.61 -1.44 -7.89
CA VAL A 29 -18.70 -1.95 -6.85
C VAL A 29 -19.41 -3.00 -6.02
N ASP A 30 -18.67 -4.05 -5.66
CA ASP A 30 -19.03 -4.98 -4.60
C ASP A 30 -17.84 -5.19 -3.68
N GLN A 31 -18.13 -5.41 -2.39
CA GLN A 31 -17.11 -5.56 -1.34
C GLN A 31 -17.54 -6.63 -0.35
N LYS A 32 -16.58 -7.43 0.09
CA LYS A 32 -16.75 -8.44 1.13
C LYS A 32 -15.54 -8.42 2.08
N GLU A 33 -15.82 -8.50 3.36
CA GLU A 33 -14.80 -8.70 4.39
C GLU A 33 -14.38 -10.18 4.44
N HIS A 34 -13.19 -10.44 5.00
CA HIS A 34 -12.69 -11.78 5.30
C HIS A 34 -12.15 -11.83 6.73
N GLU A 35 -12.07 -13.03 7.28
CA GLU A 35 -11.68 -13.26 8.66
C GLU A 35 -10.23 -12.82 8.92
N GLN A 36 -10.01 -12.16 10.06
CA GLN A 36 -8.70 -11.82 10.59
C GLN A 36 -8.33 -12.83 11.65
N ILE A 37 -7.29 -13.63 11.44
CA ILE A 37 -6.91 -14.75 12.31
C ILE A 37 -5.72 -14.33 13.16
N PHE A 38 -5.83 -14.42 14.48
CA PHE A 38 -4.79 -14.04 15.46
C PHE A 38 -4.40 -15.24 16.34
N PRO A 39 -3.56 -16.19 15.85
CA PRO A 39 -3.29 -17.44 16.57
C PRO A 39 -2.48 -17.25 17.85
N LYS A 40 -1.61 -16.24 17.90
CA LYS A 40 -0.73 -15.89 19.02
C LYS A 40 -0.49 -14.38 19.06
N PRO A 41 -0.01 -13.81 20.18
CA PRO A 41 0.39 -12.42 20.24
C PRO A 41 1.40 -12.07 19.12
N GLY A 42 1.09 -11.03 18.33
CA GLY A 42 1.90 -10.58 17.20
C GLY A 42 1.80 -11.41 15.92
N TRP A 43 1.01 -12.51 15.91
CA TRP A 43 0.75 -13.31 14.72
C TRP A 43 -0.54 -12.85 14.05
N VAL A 44 -0.49 -12.67 12.73
CA VAL A 44 -1.63 -12.26 11.93
C VAL A 44 -1.68 -13.13 10.67
N GLU A 45 -2.81 -13.78 10.44
CA GLU A 45 -3.01 -14.69 9.32
C GLU A 45 -4.34 -14.44 8.62
N HIS A 46 -4.41 -14.79 7.35
CA HIS A 46 -5.64 -14.89 6.57
C HIS A 46 -5.76 -16.28 5.94
N ASP A 47 -6.98 -16.76 5.71
CA ASP A 47 -7.22 -17.95 4.90
C ASP A 47 -7.15 -17.56 3.40
N PRO A 48 -6.15 -18.09 2.62
CA PRO A 48 -6.08 -17.80 1.20
C PRO A 48 -7.27 -18.33 0.40
N LEU A 49 -7.93 -19.40 0.88
CA LEU A 49 -9.10 -19.96 0.22
C LEU A 49 -10.31 -19.05 0.41
N GLU A 50 -10.49 -18.47 1.61
CA GLU A 50 -11.54 -17.47 1.85
C GLU A 50 -11.27 -16.21 0.98
N ILE A 51 -10.04 -15.71 0.92
CA ILE A 51 -9.70 -14.59 0.03
C ILE A 51 -10.13 -14.90 -1.41
N TRP A 52 -9.85 -16.10 -1.90
CA TRP A 52 -10.25 -16.50 -3.25
C TRP A 52 -11.77 -16.60 -3.41
N GLU A 53 -12.48 -17.11 -2.41
CA GLU A 53 -13.95 -17.14 -2.40
C GLU A 53 -14.53 -15.72 -2.48
N ARG A 54 -14.01 -14.79 -1.65
CA ARG A 54 -14.43 -13.38 -1.67
C ARG A 54 -14.18 -12.73 -3.03
N VAL A 55 -13.05 -13.02 -3.69
CA VAL A 55 -12.79 -12.53 -5.05
C VAL A 55 -13.90 -12.96 -6.01
N GLN A 56 -14.30 -14.23 -6.00
CA GLN A 56 -15.36 -14.74 -6.87
C GLN A 56 -16.73 -14.09 -6.56
N GLU A 57 -17.06 -13.95 -5.27
CA GLU A 57 -18.31 -13.33 -4.82
C GLU A 57 -18.40 -11.88 -5.28
N VAL A 58 -17.36 -11.04 -5.04
CA VAL A 58 -17.39 -9.63 -5.39
C VAL A 58 -17.37 -9.41 -6.90
N MET A 59 -16.70 -10.28 -7.67
CA MET A 59 -16.75 -10.25 -9.13
C MET A 59 -18.19 -10.45 -9.62
N LYS A 60 -18.89 -11.45 -9.10
CA LYS A 60 -20.29 -11.71 -9.43
C LYS A 60 -21.21 -10.56 -9.00
N GLY A 61 -21.09 -10.12 -7.74
CA GLY A 61 -21.95 -9.07 -7.17
C GLY A 61 -21.81 -7.72 -7.89
N ALA A 62 -20.60 -7.33 -8.27
CA ALA A 62 -20.41 -6.09 -9.01
C ALA A 62 -20.96 -6.16 -10.44
N LEU A 63 -20.79 -7.29 -11.13
CA LEU A 63 -21.36 -7.49 -12.48
C LEU A 63 -22.89 -7.43 -12.48
N GLU A 64 -23.53 -7.98 -11.46
CA GLU A 64 -24.99 -7.88 -11.27
C GLU A 64 -25.45 -6.41 -11.10
N LYS A 65 -24.62 -5.58 -10.45
CA LYS A 65 -24.92 -4.15 -10.22
C LYS A 65 -24.69 -3.25 -11.43
N VAL A 66 -23.90 -3.67 -12.43
CA VAL A 66 -23.74 -2.89 -13.69
C VAL A 66 -25.08 -2.75 -14.41
N GLY A 67 -25.97 -3.74 -14.26
CA GLY A 67 -27.30 -3.76 -14.91
C GLY A 67 -27.25 -4.29 -16.33
N GLY A 68 -28.40 -4.75 -16.82
CA GLY A 68 -28.52 -5.37 -18.14
C GLY A 68 -28.29 -6.88 -18.14
N ASP A 69 -28.17 -7.49 -19.35
CA ASP A 69 -27.86 -8.89 -19.49
C ASP A 69 -26.38 -9.15 -19.13
N GLN A 70 -26.16 -10.08 -18.21
CA GLN A 70 -24.80 -10.41 -17.72
C GLN A 70 -23.82 -10.79 -18.84
N LEU A 71 -24.25 -11.55 -19.85
CA LEU A 71 -23.40 -11.93 -20.98
C LEU A 71 -22.99 -10.72 -21.81
N SER A 72 -23.90 -9.76 -21.97
CA SER A 72 -23.63 -8.46 -22.61
C SER A 72 -22.56 -7.68 -21.84
N VAL A 73 -22.75 -7.53 -20.52
CA VAL A 73 -21.81 -6.81 -19.64
C VAL A 73 -20.41 -7.44 -19.69
N ILE A 74 -20.32 -8.78 -19.59
CA ILE A 74 -19.05 -9.51 -19.67
C ILE A 74 -18.36 -9.24 -21.01
N SER A 75 -19.12 -9.24 -22.13
CA SER A 75 -18.58 -8.96 -23.46
C SER A 75 -18.02 -7.54 -23.60
N GLU A 76 -18.46 -6.60 -22.77
CA GLU A 76 -18.05 -5.19 -22.77
C GLU A 76 -16.85 -4.88 -21.87
N VAL A 77 -16.43 -5.81 -20.99
CA VAL A 77 -15.21 -5.66 -20.18
C VAL A 77 -13.98 -5.92 -21.06
N ALA A 78 -13.04 -4.97 -21.05
CA ALA A 78 -11.81 -5.04 -21.84
C ALA A 78 -10.72 -5.85 -21.11
N ALA A 79 -10.54 -5.65 -19.81
CA ALA A 79 -9.49 -6.26 -19.02
C ALA A 79 -9.81 -6.20 -17.51
N ILE A 80 -9.03 -6.97 -16.74
CA ILE A 80 -9.03 -6.96 -15.28
C ILE A 80 -7.63 -6.56 -14.79
N GLY A 81 -7.56 -5.58 -13.87
CA GLY A 81 -6.40 -5.28 -13.04
C GLY A 81 -6.50 -5.95 -11.68
N VAL A 82 -5.36 -6.22 -11.07
CA VAL A 82 -5.23 -6.74 -9.71
C VAL A 82 -4.41 -5.75 -8.89
N THR A 83 -4.87 -5.42 -7.71
CA THR A 83 -4.10 -4.74 -6.69
C THR A 83 -4.34 -5.40 -5.34
N ASN A 84 -3.36 -5.34 -4.45
CA ASN A 84 -3.38 -6.16 -3.25
C ASN A 84 -2.64 -5.50 -2.09
N GLN A 85 -3.01 -5.90 -0.86
CA GLN A 85 -2.15 -5.75 0.30
C GLN A 85 -0.78 -6.38 0.01
N ARG A 86 0.28 -5.60 0.15
CA ARG A 86 1.64 -6.06 -0.20
C ARG A 86 2.21 -7.00 0.86
N GLU A 87 3.30 -7.68 0.56
CA GLU A 87 4.14 -8.51 1.45
C GLU A 87 3.44 -9.72 2.08
N THR A 88 2.13 -9.78 2.12
CA THR A 88 1.38 -10.93 2.64
C THR A 88 1.71 -12.16 1.82
N THR A 89 2.14 -13.23 2.51
CA THR A 89 2.85 -14.37 1.93
C THR A 89 1.98 -15.61 1.90
N VAL A 90 1.80 -16.18 0.72
CA VAL A 90 1.10 -17.46 0.50
C VAL A 90 2.07 -18.48 -0.09
N VAL A 91 2.03 -19.72 0.42
CA VAL A 91 2.73 -20.87 -0.18
C VAL A 91 1.71 -21.97 -0.41
N TRP A 92 1.68 -22.51 -1.63
CA TRP A 92 0.70 -23.54 -2.00
C TRP A 92 1.30 -24.67 -2.83
N ASP A 93 0.66 -25.82 -2.78
CA ASP A 93 1.02 -26.99 -3.57
C ASP A 93 0.58 -26.78 -5.03
N LYS A 94 1.53 -26.89 -5.95
CA LYS A 94 1.34 -26.63 -7.38
C LYS A 94 0.35 -27.59 -8.03
N SER A 95 0.30 -28.82 -7.57
CA SER A 95 -0.54 -29.87 -8.17
C SER A 95 -1.99 -29.81 -7.71
N THR A 96 -2.20 -29.50 -6.43
CA THR A 96 -3.54 -29.48 -5.80
C THR A 96 -4.13 -28.07 -5.75
N GLY A 97 -3.28 -27.05 -5.80
CA GLY A 97 -3.71 -25.68 -5.59
C GLY A 97 -4.06 -25.33 -4.14
N LYS A 98 -3.76 -26.21 -3.18
CA LYS A 98 -4.08 -25.99 -1.78
C LYS A 98 -2.94 -25.27 -1.07
N PRO A 99 -3.21 -24.18 -0.31
CA PRO A 99 -2.21 -23.59 0.57
C PRO A 99 -1.67 -24.61 1.57
N VAL A 100 -0.35 -24.56 1.83
CA VAL A 100 0.27 -25.43 2.84
C VAL A 100 0.14 -24.85 4.24
N TYR A 101 -0.16 -23.56 4.33
CA TYR A 101 -0.38 -22.81 5.56
C TYR A 101 -1.24 -21.57 5.25
N ASN A 102 -1.82 -20.94 6.27
CA ASN A 102 -2.50 -19.67 6.14
C ASN A 102 -1.55 -18.60 5.56
N ALA A 103 -2.08 -17.59 4.90
CA ALA A 103 -1.30 -16.44 4.46
C ALA A 103 -0.74 -15.69 5.68
N VAL A 104 0.58 -15.54 5.74
CA VAL A 104 1.23 -14.76 6.80
C VAL A 104 1.20 -13.28 6.41
N VAL A 105 0.41 -12.49 7.15
CA VAL A 105 0.08 -11.10 6.82
C VAL A 105 1.28 -10.18 7.01
N TRP A 106 1.32 -9.05 6.30
CA TRP A 106 2.39 -8.04 6.38
C TRP A 106 2.62 -7.51 7.82
N GLN A 107 1.58 -7.47 8.65
CA GLN A 107 1.62 -7.03 10.06
C GLN A 107 2.25 -8.05 11.02
N ASP A 108 2.43 -9.30 10.57
CA ASP A 108 2.89 -10.41 11.40
C ASP A 108 4.34 -10.24 11.85
N THR A 109 4.62 -10.49 13.12
CA THR A 109 5.94 -10.31 13.72
C THR A 109 6.69 -11.60 14.05
N ARG A 110 6.12 -12.79 13.70
CA ARG A 110 6.73 -14.10 14.06
C ARG A 110 8.14 -14.32 13.53
N THR A 111 8.53 -13.59 12.50
CA THR A 111 9.84 -13.72 11.84
C THR A 111 10.93 -12.84 12.45
N ASP A 112 10.67 -12.19 13.59
CA ASP A 112 11.63 -11.31 14.26
C ASP A 112 12.95 -12.00 14.57
N VAL A 113 12.91 -13.25 15.06
CA VAL A 113 14.10 -14.06 15.32
C VAL A 113 14.95 -14.26 14.05
N ILE A 114 14.31 -14.51 12.90
CA ILE A 114 15.01 -14.68 11.60
C ILE A 114 15.66 -13.36 11.19
N CYS A 115 14.96 -12.24 11.32
CA CYS A 115 15.48 -10.91 10.98
C CYS A 115 16.67 -10.56 11.88
N ASN A 116 16.58 -10.80 13.18
CA ASN A 116 17.65 -10.52 14.14
C ASN A 116 18.89 -11.39 13.90
N GLU A 117 18.72 -12.68 13.58
CA GLU A 117 19.85 -13.55 13.20
C GLU A 117 20.56 -13.06 11.93
N LEU A 118 19.80 -12.69 10.90
CA LEU A 118 20.35 -12.15 9.66
C LEU A 118 21.07 -10.81 9.88
N ALA A 119 20.60 -9.99 10.81
CA ALA A 119 21.18 -8.69 11.13
C ALA A 119 22.52 -8.78 11.88
N LYS A 120 22.86 -9.92 12.49
CA LYS A 120 24.18 -10.12 13.16
C LYS A 120 25.35 -9.90 12.21
N VAL A 121 25.16 -10.10 10.91
CA VAL A 121 26.16 -9.86 9.88
C VAL A 121 25.70 -8.75 8.96
N GLY A 122 26.28 -7.56 9.09
CA GLY A 122 25.99 -6.41 8.23
C GLY A 122 24.83 -5.51 8.71
N GLY A 123 24.24 -5.80 9.88
CA GLY A 123 23.19 -4.98 10.49
C GLY A 123 21.83 -5.07 9.79
N GLN A 124 20.90 -4.26 10.25
CA GLN A 124 19.55 -4.20 9.72
C GLN A 124 19.51 -3.79 8.24
N ASP A 125 20.47 -3.00 7.78
CA ASP A 125 20.56 -2.50 6.40
C ASP A 125 21.35 -3.42 5.45
N ARG A 126 21.66 -4.64 5.87
CA ARG A 126 22.46 -5.61 5.13
C ARG A 126 22.08 -5.74 3.65
N PHE A 127 20.78 -5.75 3.35
CA PHE A 127 20.27 -5.93 1.99
C PHE A 127 19.82 -4.63 1.33
N ARG A 128 19.79 -3.49 2.03
CA ARG A 128 19.25 -2.22 1.56
C ARG A 128 19.83 -1.76 0.21
N LYS A 129 21.11 -1.93 -0.03
CA LYS A 129 21.76 -1.54 -1.30
C LYS A 129 21.24 -2.32 -2.51
N LYS A 130 20.74 -3.55 -2.32
CA LYS A 130 20.20 -4.41 -3.36
C LYS A 130 18.69 -4.28 -3.47
N THR A 131 17.97 -4.31 -2.35
CA THR A 131 16.53 -4.43 -2.28
C THR A 131 15.81 -3.11 -2.00
N GLY A 132 16.53 -2.08 -1.53
CA GLY A 132 15.94 -0.83 -1.06
C GLY A 132 15.32 -0.92 0.35
N LEU A 133 15.37 -2.09 1.00
CA LEU A 133 14.64 -2.42 2.19
C LEU A 133 15.56 -2.80 3.35
N PRO A 134 15.23 -2.43 4.61
CA PRO A 134 15.88 -2.98 5.79
C PRO A 134 15.42 -4.42 6.06
N LEU A 135 16.15 -5.16 6.89
CA LEU A 135 15.66 -6.42 7.48
C LEU A 135 14.52 -6.10 8.45
N ALA A 136 13.32 -6.59 8.13
CA ALA A 136 12.15 -6.44 8.98
C ALA A 136 11.15 -7.58 8.75
N THR A 137 10.35 -7.87 9.77
CA THR A 137 9.26 -8.86 9.72
C THR A 137 8.20 -8.50 8.68
N TYR A 138 8.14 -7.25 8.28
CA TYR A 138 7.22 -6.68 7.32
C TYR A 138 7.26 -7.39 5.95
N PHE A 139 8.47 -7.76 5.47
CA PHE A 139 8.69 -8.26 4.11
C PHE A 139 8.52 -9.77 3.97
N SER A 140 8.26 -10.25 2.73
CA SER A 140 7.87 -11.64 2.48
C SER A 140 9.00 -12.67 2.70
N GLY A 141 10.27 -12.32 2.39
CA GLY A 141 11.39 -13.27 2.45
C GLY A 141 11.50 -14.03 3.77
N PRO A 142 11.54 -13.35 4.94
CA PRO A 142 11.54 -14.01 6.24
C PRO A 142 10.31 -14.89 6.49
N LYS A 143 9.12 -14.51 5.98
CA LYS A 143 7.88 -15.28 6.12
C LYS A 143 7.93 -16.58 5.31
N ILE A 144 8.45 -16.52 4.08
CA ILE A 144 8.68 -17.73 3.25
C ILE A 144 9.58 -18.70 4.00
N LYS A 145 10.74 -18.20 4.47
CA LYS A 145 11.67 -19.04 5.25
C LYS A 145 10.98 -19.69 6.44
N TRP A 146 10.20 -18.90 7.19
CA TRP A 146 9.48 -19.42 8.35
C TRP A 146 8.52 -20.55 7.97
N ILE A 147 7.72 -20.38 6.89
CA ILE A 147 6.77 -21.41 6.42
C ILE A 147 7.54 -22.67 6.04
N LEU A 148 8.62 -22.55 5.26
CA LEU A 148 9.41 -23.71 4.81
C LEU A 148 10.06 -24.48 5.97
N ASP A 149 10.46 -23.77 7.03
CA ASP A 149 11.15 -24.37 8.19
C ASP A 149 10.18 -24.93 9.25
N ASN A 150 8.92 -24.44 9.32
CA ASN A 150 8.01 -24.78 10.41
C ASN A 150 6.77 -25.59 9.97
N VAL A 151 6.46 -25.66 8.67
CA VAL A 151 5.36 -26.46 8.15
C VAL A 151 5.87 -27.82 7.72
N GLU A 152 5.31 -28.89 8.28
CA GLU A 152 5.75 -30.27 8.02
C GLU A 152 5.77 -30.59 6.51
N GLY A 153 6.91 -31.07 6.03
CA GLY A 153 7.11 -31.47 4.64
C GLY A 153 7.26 -30.30 3.63
N ALA A 154 7.03 -29.04 4.05
CA ALA A 154 7.10 -27.90 3.14
C ALA A 154 8.49 -27.71 2.54
N ARG A 155 9.55 -27.84 3.33
CA ARG A 155 10.94 -27.72 2.88
C ARG A 155 11.25 -28.70 1.74
N ALA A 156 11.01 -30.00 1.97
CA ALA A 156 11.27 -31.04 0.98
C ALA A 156 10.45 -30.85 -0.31
N LYS A 157 9.19 -30.48 -0.19
CA LYS A 157 8.34 -30.16 -1.35
C LYS A 157 8.85 -28.94 -2.13
N ALA A 158 9.33 -27.89 -1.43
CA ALA A 158 9.89 -26.72 -2.09
C ALA A 158 11.17 -27.04 -2.87
N GLU A 159 12.06 -27.83 -2.29
CA GLU A 159 13.30 -28.30 -2.95
C GLU A 159 13.00 -29.16 -4.19
N ASN A 160 11.95 -29.96 -4.15
CA ASN A 160 11.48 -30.75 -5.30
C ASN A 160 10.77 -29.89 -6.38
N GLY A 161 10.43 -28.61 -6.09
CA GLY A 161 9.68 -27.74 -7.01
C GLY A 161 8.19 -28.00 -7.06
N ASP A 162 7.64 -28.66 -6.02
CA ASP A 162 6.21 -28.97 -5.89
C ASP A 162 5.39 -27.83 -5.28
N LEU A 163 6.07 -26.84 -4.68
CA LEU A 163 5.42 -25.67 -4.11
C LEU A 163 5.58 -24.43 -4.99
N LEU A 164 4.64 -23.52 -4.83
CA LEU A 164 4.69 -22.16 -5.36
C LEU A 164 4.56 -21.17 -4.20
N PHE A 165 5.30 -20.08 -4.28
CA PHE A 165 5.14 -18.91 -3.43
C PHE A 165 4.52 -17.77 -4.21
N GLY A 166 3.73 -16.94 -3.56
CA GLY A 166 3.29 -15.64 -4.08
C GLY A 166 2.90 -14.67 -2.97
N THR A 167 2.94 -13.41 -3.28
CA THR A 167 2.13 -12.41 -2.61
C THR A 167 0.68 -12.56 -3.11
N ILE A 168 -0.26 -11.82 -2.55
CA ILE A 168 -1.69 -12.02 -2.82
C ILE A 168 -2.04 -11.82 -4.31
N ASP A 169 -1.36 -10.90 -5.02
CA ASP A 169 -1.47 -10.75 -6.48
C ASP A 169 -1.21 -12.05 -7.22
N SER A 170 -0.07 -12.70 -6.93
CA SER A 170 0.30 -13.97 -7.55
C SER A 170 -0.73 -15.06 -7.26
N TRP A 171 -1.24 -15.13 -6.03
CA TRP A 171 -2.29 -16.07 -5.64
C TRP A 171 -3.57 -15.85 -6.43
N ILE A 172 -4.03 -14.59 -6.57
CA ILE A 172 -5.21 -14.23 -7.32
C ILE A 172 -5.01 -14.50 -8.83
N ILE A 173 -3.91 -14.03 -9.42
CA ILE A 173 -3.63 -14.20 -10.86
C ILE A 173 -3.50 -15.69 -11.20
N TRP A 174 -2.83 -16.47 -10.35
CA TRP A 174 -2.74 -17.91 -10.55
C TRP A 174 -4.10 -18.60 -10.47
N ASN A 175 -4.97 -18.20 -9.54
CA ASN A 175 -6.34 -18.73 -9.45
C ASN A 175 -7.22 -18.30 -10.63
N LEU A 176 -7.03 -17.11 -11.19
CA LEU A 176 -7.75 -16.65 -12.36
C LEU A 176 -7.27 -17.29 -13.67
N THR A 177 -5.96 -17.48 -13.85
CA THR A 177 -5.34 -17.70 -15.15
C THR A 177 -4.46 -18.96 -15.24
N GLY A 178 -4.11 -19.58 -14.13
CA GLY A 178 -3.11 -20.66 -14.07
C GLY A 178 -1.66 -20.18 -14.27
N LYS A 179 -1.40 -18.87 -14.31
CA LYS A 179 -0.04 -18.30 -14.50
C LYS A 179 0.56 -17.91 -13.17
N HIS A 180 1.78 -18.39 -12.92
CA HIS A 180 2.55 -18.08 -11.73
C HIS A 180 3.45 -16.87 -12.00
N VAL A 181 2.93 -15.68 -11.73
CA VAL A 181 3.57 -14.39 -12.00
C VAL A 181 3.32 -13.42 -10.85
N THR A 182 4.17 -12.42 -10.76
CA THR A 182 4.02 -11.21 -9.94
C THR A 182 4.54 -10.01 -10.72
N ASP A 183 4.20 -8.80 -10.33
CA ASP A 183 4.77 -7.61 -10.94
C ASP A 183 6.02 -7.11 -10.21
N VAL A 184 6.73 -6.15 -10.82
CA VAL A 184 7.92 -5.53 -10.22
C VAL A 184 7.61 -4.80 -8.91
N THR A 185 6.39 -4.27 -8.71
CA THR A 185 6.06 -3.53 -7.49
C THR A 185 5.89 -4.46 -6.31
N ASN A 186 5.14 -5.55 -6.44
CA ASN A 186 4.99 -6.58 -5.43
C ASN A 186 6.32 -7.31 -5.16
N ALA A 187 7.06 -7.68 -6.22
CA ALA A 187 8.38 -8.31 -6.08
C ALA A 187 9.35 -7.42 -5.28
N SER A 188 9.32 -6.09 -5.47
CA SER A 188 10.17 -5.15 -4.74
C SER A 188 9.89 -5.10 -3.23
N ARG A 189 8.77 -5.67 -2.77
CA ARG A 189 8.37 -5.70 -1.35
C ARG A 189 8.69 -7.03 -0.66
N THR A 190 9.33 -7.95 -1.36
CA THR A 190 9.62 -9.29 -0.83
C THR A 190 10.92 -9.38 -0.02
N LEU A 191 11.81 -8.38 -0.09
CA LEU A 191 13.21 -8.44 0.37
C LEU A 191 14.08 -9.41 -0.46
N LEU A 192 13.59 -9.94 -1.57
CA LEU A 192 14.27 -10.94 -2.40
C LEU A 192 14.68 -10.41 -3.78
N MET A 193 14.02 -9.34 -4.27
CA MET A 193 14.28 -8.77 -5.59
C MET A 193 15.41 -7.74 -5.53
N ASN A 194 16.33 -7.83 -6.48
CA ASN A 194 17.34 -6.80 -6.70
C ASN A 194 16.76 -5.66 -7.56
N LEU A 195 16.71 -4.46 -7.00
CA LEU A 195 16.13 -3.27 -7.66
C LEU A 195 16.84 -2.85 -8.95
N ARG A 196 18.09 -3.28 -9.18
CA ARG A 196 18.85 -2.89 -10.37
C ARG A 196 18.66 -3.86 -11.52
N THR A 197 18.60 -5.17 -11.20
CA THR A 197 18.39 -6.22 -12.22
C THR A 197 16.91 -6.47 -12.49
N LEU A 198 16.03 -6.07 -11.58
CA LEU A 198 14.59 -6.36 -11.58
C LEU A 198 14.31 -7.87 -11.62
N ASP A 199 15.16 -8.65 -10.96
CA ASP A 199 15.03 -10.09 -10.82
C ASP A 199 15.38 -10.52 -9.40
N TRP A 200 15.06 -11.75 -9.04
CA TRP A 200 15.36 -12.36 -7.75
C TRP A 200 16.88 -12.39 -7.52
N ASP A 201 17.33 -12.01 -6.33
CA ASP A 201 18.76 -11.98 -5.97
C ASP A 201 19.21 -13.32 -5.41
N ASP A 202 20.00 -14.08 -6.18
CA ASP A 202 20.43 -15.44 -5.81
C ASP A 202 21.27 -15.49 -4.53
N GLU A 203 22.02 -14.44 -4.18
CA GLU A 203 22.76 -14.38 -2.91
C GLU A 203 21.80 -14.28 -1.73
N ILE A 204 20.74 -13.46 -1.84
CA ILE A 204 19.72 -13.32 -0.79
C ILE A 204 18.92 -14.63 -0.67
N LEU A 205 18.52 -15.23 -1.79
CA LEU A 205 17.84 -16.53 -1.80
C LEU A 205 18.64 -17.60 -1.08
N LYS A 206 19.94 -17.68 -1.37
CA LYS A 206 20.86 -18.63 -0.70
C LYS A 206 20.97 -18.37 0.80
N LEU A 207 21.02 -17.10 1.23
CA LEU A 207 21.13 -16.74 2.65
C LEU A 207 19.85 -17.07 3.44
N LEU A 208 18.69 -16.93 2.80
CA LEU A 208 17.39 -17.26 3.37
C LEU A 208 17.03 -18.74 3.17
N ASP A 209 17.84 -19.49 2.42
CA ASP A 209 17.56 -20.89 2.06
C ASP A 209 16.19 -21.06 1.39
N ILE A 210 15.93 -20.22 0.37
CA ILE A 210 14.70 -20.22 -0.42
C ILE A 210 15.00 -20.72 -1.83
N PRO A 211 14.40 -21.86 -2.26
CA PRO A 211 14.58 -22.37 -3.61
C PRO A 211 13.99 -21.41 -4.64
N ARG A 212 14.78 -21.03 -5.66
CA ARG A 212 14.30 -20.12 -6.74
C ARG A 212 13.10 -20.70 -7.49
N THR A 213 12.97 -22.01 -7.55
CA THR A 213 11.89 -22.74 -8.26
C THR A 213 10.49 -22.47 -7.76
N ILE A 214 10.36 -22.04 -6.50
CA ILE A 214 9.05 -21.72 -5.92
C ILE A 214 8.61 -20.27 -6.21
N LEU A 215 9.50 -19.41 -6.74
CA LEU A 215 9.23 -17.99 -6.92
C LEU A 215 8.50 -17.71 -8.24
N PRO A 216 7.55 -16.75 -8.27
CA PRO A 216 6.85 -16.37 -9.48
C PRO A 216 7.78 -15.67 -10.47
N LYS A 217 7.40 -15.69 -11.75
CA LYS A 217 8.09 -14.88 -12.76
C LYS A 217 7.74 -13.41 -12.56
N ILE A 218 8.73 -12.55 -12.39
CA ILE A 218 8.55 -11.10 -12.29
C ILE A 218 8.21 -10.56 -13.68
N ARG A 219 7.13 -9.77 -13.76
CA ARG A 219 6.60 -9.17 -14.97
C ARG A 219 6.45 -7.66 -14.83
N SER A 220 6.09 -7.00 -15.93
CA SER A 220 5.70 -5.60 -15.93
C SER A 220 4.38 -5.41 -15.17
N SER A 221 4.12 -4.25 -14.62
CA SER A 221 2.85 -3.92 -13.96
C SER A 221 1.67 -3.79 -14.95
N SER A 222 1.95 -3.70 -16.26
CA SER A 222 0.96 -3.56 -17.31
C SER A 222 1.37 -4.37 -18.52
N GLU A 223 0.87 -5.61 -18.60
CA GLU A 223 0.97 -6.53 -19.73
C GLU A 223 -0.02 -7.67 -19.56
N ILE A 224 -0.38 -8.38 -20.61
CA ILE A 224 -1.29 -9.53 -20.50
C ILE A 224 -0.57 -10.70 -19.83
N TYR A 225 -0.99 -11.07 -18.63
CA TYR A 225 -0.46 -12.21 -17.87
C TYR A 225 -1.12 -13.53 -18.29
N GLY A 226 -2.41 -13.49 -18.58
CA GLY A 226 -3.24 -14.62 -18.97
C GLY A 226 -4.70 -14.21 -19.15
N PHE A 227 -5.55 -15.21 -19.34
CA PHE A 227 -6.98 -15.00 -19.51
C PHE A 227 -7.75 -15.76 -18.41
N VAL A 228 -8.82 -15.17 -17.90
CA VAL A 228 -9.65 -15.79 -16.87
C VAL A 228 -10.16 -17.15 -17.35
N GLY A 229 -9.99 -18.18 -16.53
CA GLY A 229 -10.38 -19.55 -16.83
C GLY A 229 -9.38 -20.34 -17.69
N ALA A 230 -8.37 -19.71 -18.28
CA ALA A 230 -7.35 -20.42 -19.05
C ALA A 230 -6.37 -21.15 -18.11
N GLY A 231 -6.02 -22.40 -18.43
CA GLY A 231 -5.03 -23.18 -17.67
C GLY A 231 -5.54 -23.78 -16.35
N LEU A 232 -6.81 -23.59 -15.99
CA LEU A 232 -7.38 -24.16 -14.75
C LEU A 232 -7.68 -25.66 -14.84
N ALA A 233 -7.76 -26.22 -16.03
CA ALA A 233 -8.03 -27.65 -16.26
C ALA A 233 -6.93 -28.60 -15.73
N SER A 234 -5.74 -28.08 -15.44
CA SER A 234 -4.61 -28.85 -14.90
C SER A 234 -4.59 -28.99 -13.38
N VAL A 235 -5.47 -28.27 -12.67
CA VAL A 235 -5.56 -28.28 -11.20
C VAL A 235 -6.83 -28.98 -10.78
N GLN A 236 -6.71 -30.08 -10.06
CA GLN A 236 -7.86 -30.84 -9.57
C GLN A 236 -8.74 -29.98 -8.64
N GLU A 237 -10.07 -30.15 -8.77
CA GLU A 237 -11.09 -29.55 -7.88
C GLU A 237 -11.39 -28.03 -8.08
N ARG A 238 -11.03 -27.40 -9.22
CA ARG A 238 -11.41 -26.01 -9.47
C ARG A 238 -12.75 -25.90 -10.24
N PRO A 239 -13.60 -24.88 -9.93
CA PRO A 239 -14.81 -24.65 -10.71
C PRO A 239 -14.46 -24.27 -12.16
N LEU A 240 -15.10 -24.94 -13.11
CA LEU A 240 -14.88 -24.73 -14.55
C LEU A 240 -15.45 -23.42 -15.11
N SER A 241 -16.25 -22.70 -14.33
CA SER A 241 -16.88 -21.45 -14.74
C SER A 241 -16.59 -20.32 -13.75
N LEU A 242 -15.69 -19.42 -14.13
CA LEU A 242 -15.46 -18.16 -13.43
C LEU A 242 -16.24 -17.03 -14.08
N PRO A 243 -16.69 -16.02 -13.34
CA PRO A 243 -17.13 -14.76 -13.93
C PRO A 243 -16.03 -14.19 -14.84
N LEU A 244 -16.41 -13.50 -15.91
CA LEU A 244 -15.48 -12.89 -16.88
C LEU A 244 -14.53 -13.87 -17.60
N GLN A 245 -14.96 -15.11 -17.81
CA GLN A 245 -14.14 -16.10 -18.52
C GLN A 245 -13.66 -15.58 -19.88
N GLY A 246 -12.37 -15.77 -20.18
CA GLY A 246 -11.74 -15.32 -21.42
C GLY A 246 -11.33 -13.85 -21.44
N ILE A 247 -11.62 -13.08 -20.39
CA ILE A 247 -11.15 -11.70 -20.24
C ILE A 247 -9.68 -11.69 -19.83
N PRO A 248 -8.81 -10.83 -20.44
CA PRO A 248 -7.40 -10.73 -20.04
C PRO A 248 -7.25 -10.14 -18.64
N VAL A 249 -6.34 -10.73 -17.84
CA VAL A 249 -5.78 -10.16 -16.63
C VAL A 249 -4.47 -9.49 -17.04
N SER A 250 -4.39 -8.15 -16.90
CA SER A 250 -3.33 -7.38 -17.57
C SER A 250 -2.80 -6.18 -16.78
N GLY A 251 -3.25 -5.95 -15.57
CA GLY A 251 -2.70 -4.99 -14.61
C GLY A 251 -2.39 -5.69 -13.29
N ASP A 252 -1.23 -5.40 -12.71
CA ASP A 252 -0.81 -5.93 -11.41
C ASP A 252 0.07 -4.90 -10.70
N LEU A 253 -0.36 -4.44 -9.53
CA LEU A 253 0.34 -3.44 -8.73
C LEU A 253 0.03 -3.65 -7.24
N GLY A 254 1.04 -3.55 -6.38
CA GLY A 254 0.80 -3.41 -4.95
C GLY A 254 -0.07 -2.18 -4.63
N ASP A 255 -0.87 -2.24 -3.57
CA ASP A 255 -1.90 -1.25 -3.23
C ASP A 255 -1.40 0.21 -3.25
N GLN A 256 -0.25 0.48 -2.66
CA GLN A 256 0.29 1.83 -2.58
C GLN A 256 0.85 2.31 -3.93
N GLN A 257 1.41 1.41 -4.73
CA GLN A 257 1.86 1.69 -6.08
C GLN A 257 0.68 1.87 -7.04
N ALA A 258 -0.37 1.08 -6.88
CA ALA A 258 -1.62 1.25 -7.61
C ALA A 258 -2.22 2.63 -7.32
N ALA A 259 -2.26 3.07 -6.05
CA ALA A 259 -2.69 4.41 -5.69
C ALA A 259 -1.80 5.50 -6.32
N LEU A 260 -0.47 5.31 -6.37
CA LEU A 260 0.44 6.24 -7.08
C LEU A 260 0.08 6.35 -8.56
N PHE A 261 -0.20 5.20 -9.20
CA PHE A 261 -0.55 5.13 -10.62
C PHE A 261 -1.95 5.72 -10.88
N GLY A 262 -2.95 5.40 -10.05
CA GLY A 262 -4.31 5.94 -10.13
C GLY A 262 -4.38 7.44 -9.85
N GLN A 263 -3.50 7.96 -9.01
CA GLN A 263 -3.27 9.40 -8.83
C GLN A 263 -2.50 10.04 -10.00
N THR A 264 -2.20 9.29 -11.04
CA THR A 264 -1.43 9.77 -12.22
C THR A 264 -0.12 10.47 -11.86
N CYS A 265 0.61 9.94 -10.86
CA CYS A 265 1.92 10.45 -10.47
C CYS A 265 3.00 9.87 -11.41
N PHE A 266 2.98 10.33 -12.68
CA PHE A 266 3.84 9.77 -13.75
C PHE A 266 5.17 10.49 -13.92
N SER A 267 5.34 11.66 -13.31
CA SER A 267 6.58 12.44 -13.39
C SER A 267 7.33 12.45 -12.05
N ALA A 268 8.66 12.51 -12.11
CA ALA A 268 9.48 12.71 -10.91
C ALA A 268 9.07 14.00 -10.19
N GLY A 269 8.92 13.94 -8.87
CA GLY A 269 8.41 15.04 -8.04
C GLY A 269 6.90 15.02 -7.82
N GLU A 270 6.14 14.14 -8.48
CA GLU A 270 4.75 13.91 -8.14
C GLU A 270 4.67 12.86 -7.02
N ALA A 271 3.82 13.11 -6.04
CA ALA A 271 3.63 12.23 -4.90
C ALA A 271 2.16 12.05 -4.56
N LYS A 272 1.88 10.91 -3.94
CA LYS A 272 0.58 10.65 -3.31
C LYS A 272 0.76 10.36 -1.83
N ASN A 273 -0.25 10.68 -1.03
CA ASN A 273 -0.35 10.23 0.35
C ASN A 273 -1.76 9.71 0.64
N THR A 274 -1.85 8.45 1.06
CA THR A 274 -3.12 7.82 1.44
C THR A 274 -3.31 7.98 2.95
N TYR A 275 -4.37 8.67 3.36
CA TYR A 275 -4.70 8.99 4.76
C TYR A 275 -5.73 7.99 5.31
N GLY A 276 -5.24 6.92 5.93
CA GLY A 276 -6.02 5.88 6.60
C GLY A 276 -5.79 5.84 8.10
N THR A 277 -5.75 4.65 8.68
CA THR A 277 -5.33 4.40 10.08
C THR A 277 -3.94 4.96 10.34
N GLY A 278 -3.00 4.71 9.43
CA GLY A 278 -1.75 5.42 9.22
C GLY A 278 -1.74 6.10 7.84
N CYS A 279 -0.62 6.72 7.47
CA CYS A 279 -0.43 7.24 6.13
C CYS A 279 0.71 6.54 5.41
N PHE A 280 0.55 6.41 4.08
CA PHE A 280 1.58 5.89 3.19
C PHE A 280 1.83 6.89 2.08
N MET A 281 2.99 7.53 2.14
CA MET A 281 3.43 8.50 1.14
C MET A 281 4.40 7.87 0.17
N LEU A 282 4.14 8.00 -1.13
CA LEU A 282 5.04 7.60 -2.20
C LEU A 282 5.38 8.82 -3.06
N LEU A 283 6.69 9.05 -3.24
CA LEU A 283 7.24 10.05 -4.16
C LEU A 283 7.85 9.35 -5.36
N ASN A 284 7.39 9.70 -6.57
CA ASN A 284 8.03 9.27 -7.81
C ASN A 284 9.42 9.93 -7.93
N THR A 285 10.47 9.12 -7.97
CA THR A 285 11.88 9.56 -8.07
C THR A 285 12.46 9.39 -9.47
N GLY A 286 11.65 8.94 -10.45
CA GLY A 286 12.07 8.72 -11.83
C GLY A 286 12.70 7.34 -12.07
N GLU A 287 13.55 7.24 -13.09
CA GLU A 287 14.06 5.96 -13.62
C GLU A 287 15.29 5.38 -12.90
N LYS A 288 15.71 5.98 -11.80
CA LYS A 288 16.87 5.51 -11.02
C LYS A 288 16.51 5.25 -9.56
N PRO A 289 16.96 4.12 -8.99
CA PRO A 289 16.72 3.86 -7.58
C PRO A 289 17.51 4.85 -6.71
N VAL A 290 16.84 5.44 -5.74
CA VAL A 290 17.43 6.32 -4.72
C VAL A 290 17.61 5.50 -3.45
N VAL A 291 18.82 5.35 -2.96
CA VAL A 291 19.08 4.70 -1.67
C VAL A 291 18.83 5.73 -0.57
N SER A 292 17.89 5.47 0.31
CA SER A 292 17.59 6.37 1.42
C SER A 292 18.63 6.26 2.54
N ASN A 293 19.08 7.42 3.02
CA ASN A 293 19.90 7.56 4.24
C ASN A 293 19.05 7.94 5.46
N ALA A 294 17.83 8.40 5.23
CA ALA A 294 16.87 8.76 6.29
C ALA A 294 15.96 7.59 6.71
N GLY A 295 16.26 6.36 6.25
CA GLY A 295 15.50 5.17 6.63
C GLY A 295 14.19 4.95 5.86
N LEU A 296 13.92 5.72 4.80
CA LEU A 296 12.79 5.49 3.91
C LEU A 296 12.99 4.18 3.11
N LEU A 297 11.93 3.67 2.54
CA LEU A 297 11.99 2.49 1.68
C LEU A 297 12.14 2.92 0.23
N THR A 298 13.07 2.27 -0.49
CA THR A 298 13.17 2.40 -1.94
C THR A 298 12.40 1.24 -2.57
N THR A 299 11.49 1.55 -3.49
CA THR A 299 10.63 0.56 -4.12
C THR A 299 10.44 0.89 -5.60
N LEU A 300 9.83 -0.03 -6.36
CA LEU A 300 9.34 0.28 -7.69
C LEU A 300 8.01 1.03 -7.56
N GLY A 301 7.84 2.12 -8.32
CA GLY A 301 6.57 2.78 -8.48
C GLY A 301 5.67 2.00 -9.46
N TYR A 302 6.21 1.66 -10.63
CA TYR A 302 5.57 0.84 -11.67
C TYR A 302 6.53 0.53 -12.81
N LYS A 303 6.15 -0.40 -13.68
CA LYS A 303 6.79 -0.67 -14.97
C LYS A 303 5.72 -0.99 -16.01
N ILE A 304 5.69 -0.30 -17.13
CA ILE A 304 4.68 -0.47 -18.18
C ILE A 304 5.31 -1.15 -19.41
N GLY A 305 4.89 -2.38 -19.68
CA GLY A 305 5.41 -3.15 -20.82
C GLY A 305 6.94 -3.18 -20.86
N ASN A 306 7.51 -2.78 -21.98
CA ASN A 306 8.96 -2.73 -22.18
C ASN A 306 9.61 -1.37 -21.81
N GLN A 307 8.86 -0.42 -21.24
CA GLN A 307 9.41 0.83 -20.78
C GLN A 307 10.35 0.61 -19.59
N LYS A 308 11.19 1.62 -19.31
CA LYS A 308 12.01 1.61 -18.10
C LYS A 308 11.13 1.62 -16.85
N ALA A 309 11.62 0.97 -15.81
CA ALA A 309 10.97 0.99 -14.51
C ALA A 309 11.04 2.39 -13.87
N VAL A 310 9.99 2.78 -13.20
CA VAL A 310 9.91 4.00 -12.40
C VAL A 310 10.06 3.60 -10.93
N TYR A 311 10.92 4.32 -10.21
CA TYR A 311 11.19 4.09 -8.79
C TYR A 311 10.43 5.10 -7.93
N ALA A 312 10.23 4.73 -6.68
CA ALA A 312 9.63 5.60 -5.68
C ALA A 312 10.35 5.47 -4.33
N LEU A 313 10.38 6.55 -3.57
CA LEU A 313 10.61 6.50 -2.13
C LEU A 313 9.27 6.38 -1.41
N GLU A 314 9.23 5.49 -0.42
CA GLU A 314 8.06 5.29 0.43
C GLU A 314 8.39 5.62 1.88
N GLY A 315 7.54 6.44 2.51
CA GLY A 315 7.54 6.70 3.93
C GLY A 315 6.18 6.42 4.53
N SER A 316 6.19 5.77 5.69
CA SER A 316 4.99 5.38 6.41
C SER A 316 4.87 6.17 7.71
N ILE A 317 3.66 6.61 8.03
CA ILE A 317 3.28 7.24 9.29
C ILE A 317 2.31 6.29 9.99
N ALA A 318 2.71 5.75 11.13
CA ALA A 318 1.94 4.69 11.78
C ALA A 318 0.58 5.15 12.31
N ILE A 319 0.54 6.34 12.90
CA ILE A 319 -0.59 6.83 13.69
C ILE A 319 -1.09 8.16 13.13
N THR A 320 -2.21 8.12 12.41
CA THR A 320 -2.93 9.28 11.87
C THR A 320 -4.43 9.16 12.16
N GLY A 321 -5.21 8.47 11.33
CA GLY A 321 -6.61 8.19 11.63
C GLY A 321 -6.82 7.41 12.93
N ALA A 322 -5.86 6.56 13.29
CA ALA A 322 -5.84 5.88 14.58
C ALA A 322 -5.82 6.84 15.78
N LEU A 323 -5.15 8.00 15.65
CA LEU A 323 -5.18 9.03 16.68
C LEU A 323 -6.58 9.61 16.86
N ILE A 324 -7.29 9.86 15.76
CA ILE A 324 -8.67 10.37 15.81
C ILE A 324 -9.62 9.33 16.41
N GLN A 325 -9.45 8.05 16.06
CA GLN A 325 -10.17 6.95 16.69
C GLN A 325 -9.88 6.88 18.19
N TRP A 326 -8.63 7.06 18.60
CA TRP A 326 -8.24 7.07 20.00
C TRP A 326 -8.88 8.23 20.77
N LEU A 327 -8.99 9.43 20.17
CA LEU A 327 -9.74 10.56 20.77
C LEU A 327 -11.20 10.22 20.99
N ARG A 328 -11.81 9.42 20.10
CA ARG A 328 -13.19 8.96 20.18
C ARG A 328 -13.35 7.86 21.24
N ASP A 329 -12.59 6.77 21.08
CA ASP A 329 -12.85 5.51 21.78
C ASP A 329 -12.25 5.49 23.20
N ASN A 330 -11.08 6.12 23.38
CA ASN A 330 -10.36 6.10 24.66
C ASN A 330 -10.58 7.36 25.49
N LEU A 331 -10.67 8.54 24.86
CA LEU A 331 -10.88 9.80 25.57
C LEU A 331 -12.34 10.28 25.58
N GLY A 332 -13.18 9.80 24.68
CA GLY A 332 -14.58 10.24 24.57
C GLY A 332 -14.72 11.73 24.22
N LEU A 333 -13.71 12.34 23.55
CA LEU A 333 -13.75 13.74 23.20
C LEU A 333 -14.70 14.04 22.04
N ILE A 334 -14.99 13.08 21.20
CA ILE A 334 -15.87 13.10 20.03
C ILE A 334 -16.68 11.81 19.99
N GLN A 335 -17.84 11.82 19.34
CA GLN A 335 -18.71 10.64 19.17
C GLN A 335 -18.44 9.93 17.83
N SER A 336 -18.00 10.68 16.83
CA SER A 336 -17.60 10.16 15.52
C SER A 336 -16.32 10.83 15.04
N SER A 337 -15.55 10.16 14.17
CA SER A 337 -14.32 10.75 13.61
C SER A 337 -14.59 12.05 12.81
N ALA A 338 -15.77 12.20 12.24
CA ALA A 338 -16.17 13.41 11.50
C ALA A 338 -16.30 14.66 12.41
N GLU A 339 -16.62 14.47 13.68
CA GLU A 339 -16.78 15.58 14.62
C GLU A 339 -15.46 16.26 15.00
N VAL A 340 -14.32 15.61 14.76
CA VAL A 340 -13.00 16.17 15.15
C VAL A 340 -12.76 17.52 14.48
N GLU A 341 -13.20 17.71 13.25
CA GLU A 341 -13.02 18.98 12.52
C GLU A 341 -13.79 20.13 13.17
N ALA A 342 -15.06 19.89 13.51
CA ALA A 342 -15.89 20.89 14.17
C ALA A 342 -15.30 21.25 15.55
N LEU A 343 -14.82 20.25 16.32
CA LEU A 343 -14.19 20.47 17.61
C LEU A 343 -12.87 21.25 17.47
N ALA A 344 -12.03 20.89 16.52
CA ALA A 344 -10.76 21.57 16.24
C ALA A 344 -10.94 23.01 15.73
N SER A 345 -12.03 23.25 14.96
CA SER A 345 -12.40 24.57 14.45
C SER A 345 -13.02 25.48 15.50
N SER A 346 -13.34 24.98 16.69
CA SER A 346 -13.85 25.80 17.81
C SER A 346 -12.78 26.70 18.44
N VAL A 347 -11.52 26.55 18.04
CA VAL A 347 -10.36 27.34 18.48
C VAL A 347 -9.59 27.87 17.28
N GLU A 348 -8.91 29.00 17.44
CA GLU A 348 -8.17 29.67 16.36
C GLU A 348 -6.87 28.92 15.99
N ASP A 349 -6.18 28.35 16.99
CA ASP A 349 -4.90 27.66 16.86
C ASP A 349 -4.82 26.43 17.81
N ASN A 350 -3.64 25.83 17.93
CA ASN A 350 -3.41 24.70 18.82
C ASN A 350 -3.14 25.08 20.28
N GLY A 351 -3.27 26.35 20.66
CA GLY A 351 -3.00 26.84 22.03
C GLY A 351 -1.55 26.66 22.49
N GLY A 352 -0.61 26.48 21.57
CA GLY A 352 0.81 26.22 21.82
C GLY A 352 1.13 24.77 22.18
N ILE A 353 0.17 23.83 22.06
CA ILE A 353 0.41 22.42 22.35
C ILE A 353 0.76 21.61 21.09
N TYR A 354 1.54 20.56 21.29
CA TYR A 354 1.87 19.57 20.27
C TYR A 354 1.51 18.18 20.77
N PHE A 355 0.78 17.43 19.97
CA PHE A 355 0.45 16.04 20.24
C PHE A 355 1.38 15.15 19.40
N VAL A 356 2.33 14.46 20.02
CA VAL A 356 3.20 13.48 19.34
C VAL A 356 2.60 12.08 19.53
N PRO A 357 2.02 11.44 18.49
CA PRO A 357 1.29 10.20 18.64
C PRO A 357 2.19 8.96 18.50
N ALA A 358 3.30 8.91 19.23
CA ALA A 358 4.25 7.80 19.23
C ALA A 358 3.73 6.59 20.04
N PHE A 359 2.51 6.10 19.75
CA PHE A 359 1.86 5.02 20.53
C PHE A 359 2.63 3.70 20.50
N SER A 360 3.32 3.43 19.40
CA SER A 360 4.17 2.24 19.19
C SER A 360 5.58 2.61 18.74
N GLY A 361 6.07 3.77 19.21
CA GLY A 361 7.32 4.35 18.75
C GLY A 361 7.14 5.28 17.55
N LEU A 362 8.26 5.75 17.00
CA LEU A 362 8.32 6.60 15.82
C LEU A 362 8.99 5.85 14.66
N TYR A 363 8.43 5.97 13.46
CA TYR A 363 8.97 5.45 12.20
C TYR A 363 9.94 6.44 11.55
N ALA A 364 10.18 6.30 10.25
CA ALA A 364 11.02 7.25 9.52
C ALA A 364 10.57 8.70 9.74
N PRO A 365 11.52 9.66 9.89
CA PRO A 365 12.97 9.46 9.81
C PRO A 365 13.66 9.06 11.12
N TYR A 366 12.94 8.92 12.21
CA TYR A 366 13.52 8.79 13.54
C TYR A 366 13.92 7.36 13.94
N TRP A 367 13.10 6.37 13.60
CA TRP A 367 13.26 4.95 13.97
C TRP A 367 13.51 4.75 15.48
N LYS A 368 12.68 5.39 16.30
CA LYS A 368 12.73 5.33 17.76
C LYS A 368 11.60 4.46 18.30
N SER A 369 11.91 3.18 18.55
CA SER A 369 10.94 2.22 19.14
C SER A 369 10.67 2.49 20.63
N ASP A 370 11.59 3.15 21.31
CA ASP A 370 11.54 3.58 22.70
C ASP A 370 10.67 4.81 22.94
N ALA A 371 10.35 5.60 21.91
CA ALA A 371 9.48 6.76 22.03
C ALA A 371 8.04 6.37 22.41
N ARG A 372 7.35 7.23 23.18
CA ARG A 372 5.93 7.09 23.50
C ARG A 372 5.18 8.40 23.27
N GLY A 373 3.86 8.26 23.05
CA GLY A 373 2.98 9.39 22.80
C GLY A 373 2.99 10.42 23.94
N ALA A 374 2.98 11.72 23.59
CA ALA A 374 2.98 12.81 24.56
C ALA A 374 2.21 14.04 24.06
N ILE A 375 1.61 14.79 24.97
CA ILE A 375 1.05 16.12 24.71
C ILE A 375 1.93 17.12 25.47
N LEU A 376 2.54 18.05 24.75
CA LEU A 376 3.52 18.99 25.27
C LEU A 376 3.05 20.44 25.09
N GLY A 377 3.49 21.35 25.98
CA GLY A 377 3.14 22.76 25.92
C GLY A 377 1.83 23.14 26.61
N MET A 378 1.20 22.25 27.40
CA MET A 378 -0.08 22.50 28.05
C MET A 378 -0.01 23.63 29.08
N THR A 379 -1.00 24.52 29.01
CA THR A 379 -1.28 25.58 29.98
C THR A 379 -2.76 25.55 30.40
N ARG A 380 -3.17 26.37 31.36
CA ARG A 380 -4.60 26.43 31.75
C ARG A 380 -5.53 27.00 30.67
N TYR A 381 -4.97 27.58 29.62
CA TYR A 381 -5.72 28.05 28.44
C TYR A 381 -6.24 26.90 27.57
N VAL A 382 -5.53 25.77 27.57
CA VAL A 382 -5.84 24.64 26.70
C VAL A 382 -7.15 23.98 27.06
N ASN A 383 -7.98 23.72 26.07
CA ASN A 383 -9.23 22.98 26.16
C ASN A 383 -9.29 21.84 25.14
N LYS A 384 -10.41 21.09 25.09
CA LYS A 384 -10.59 19.96 24.20
C LYS A 384 -10.47 20.30 22.69
N GLY A 385 -10.82 21.53 22.30
CA GLY A 385 -10.64 22.01 20.92
C GLY A 385 -9.19 22.09 20.52
N HIS A 386 -8.32 22.61 21.40
CA HIS A 386 -6.86 22.66 21.17
C HIS A 386 -6.26 21.25 21.05
N ILE A 387 -6.73 20.28 21.86
CA ILE A 387 -6.27 18.88 21.76
C ILE A 387 -6.67 18.28 20.43
N ALA A 388 -7.91 18.46 19.99
CA ALA A 388 -8.39 18.00 18.68
C ALA A 388 -7.61 18.65 17.52
N ARG A 389 -7.33 19.95 17.64
CA ARG A 389 -6.53 20.71 16.66
C ARG A 389 -5.10 20.16 16.56
N ALA A 390 -4.43 20.00 17.70
CA ALA A 390 -3.07 19.45 17.74
C ALA A 390 -2.99 18.02 17.22
N ALA A 391 -4.04 17.21 17.40
CA ALA A 391 -4.12 15.85 16.84
C ALA A 391 -4.21 15.86 15.31
N LEU A 392 -4.99 16.75 14.71
CA LEU A 392 -5.04 16.92 13.23
C LEU A 392 -3.69 17.46 12.73
N GLU A 393 -3.13 18.48 13.36
CA GLU A 393 -1.85 19.08 12.98
C GLU A 393 -0.69 18.08 13.07
N ALA A 394 -0.71 17.15 14.03
CA ALA A 394 0.27 16.07 14.16
C ALA A 394 0.39 15.21 12.88
N THR A 395 -0.74 14.92 12.23
CA THR A 395 -0.76 14.19 10.94
C THR A 395 0.00 14.97 9.87
N ALA A 396 -0.21 16.27 9.79
CA ALA A 396 0.42 17.14 8.80
C ALA A 396 1.93 17.32 9.08
N TYR A 397 2.33 17.47 10.33
CA TYR A 397 3.75 17.57 10.70
C TYR A 397 4.51 16.29 10.39
N GLN A 398 3.97 15.12 10.72
CA GLN A 398 4.60 13.83 10.40
C GLN A 398 4.76 13.64 8.88
N THR A 399 3.75 14.06 8.10
CA THR A 399 3.84 14.06 6.63
C THR A 399 4.95 14.98 6.13
N CYS A 400 5.14 16.14 6.76
CA CYS A 400 6.21 17.08 6.45
C CYS A 400 7.60 16.48 6.73
N GLU A 401 7.78 15.78 7.85
CA GLU A 401 9.04 15.10 8.18
C GLU A 401 9.40 14.01 7.16
N VAL A 402 8.40 13.22 6.72
CA VAL A 402 8.60 12.21 5.69
C VAL A 402 8.98 12.87 4.36
N LEU A 403 8.33 13.97 3.99
CA LEU A 403 8.68 14.71 2.77
C LEU A 403 10.08 15.31 2.84
N ASP A 404 10.45 15.96 3.97
CA ASP A 404 11.81 16.51 4.17
C ASP A 404 12.86 15.41 3.93
N ALA A 405 12.62 14.20 4.45
CA ALA A 405 13.49 13.05 4.25
C ALA A 405 13.54 12.59 2.78
N MET A 406 12.38 12.53 2.10
CA MET A 406 12.29 12.17 0.67
C MET A 406 13.05 13.16 -0.21
N GLU A 407 12.89 14.45 0.02
CA GLU A 407 13.57 15.51 -0.72
C GLU A 407 15.09 15.52 -0.45
N ALA A 408 15.50 15.30 0.80
CA ALA A 408 16.91 15.24 1.17
C ALA A 408 17.62 14.05 0.52
N ASP A 409 16.98 12.87 0.47
CA ASP A 409 17.57 11.67 -0.10
C ASP A 409 17.56 11.67 -1.65
N SER A 410 16.49 12.16 -2.27
CA SER A 410 16.31 12.10 -3.73
C SER A 410 16.84 13.32 -4.46
N GLY A 411 16.93 14.47 -3.79
CA GLY A 411 17.14 15.77 -4.46
C GLY A 411 15.93 16.24 -5.28
N VAL A 412 14.84 15.48 -5.29
CA VAL A 412 13.61 15.78 -6.05
C VAL A 412 12.67 16.59 -5.19
N LYS A 413 12.22 17.74 -5.68
CA LYS A 413 11.27 18.62 -4.99
C LYS A 413 9.84 18.21 -5.29
N LEU A 414 9.01 18.18 -4.25
CA LEU A 414 7.57 17.97 -4.39
C LEU A 414 6.94 19.19 -5.09
N THR A 415 6.13 18.95 -6.10
CA THR A 415 5.40 20.00 -6.82
C THR A 415 3.95 20.13 -6.39
N ALA A 416 3.33 19.01 -6.02
CA ALA A 416 2.00 18.92 -5.45
C ALA A 416 1.83 17.58 -4.74
N LEU A 417 1.08 17.57 -3.64
CA LEU A 417 0.71 16.34 -2.96
C LEU A 417 -0.71 15.93 -3.34
N LYS A 418 -0.84 14.79 -4.02
CA LYS A 418 -2.14 14.18 -4.31
C LYS A 418 -2.57 13.31 -3.14
N VAL A 419 -3.81 13.44 -2.69
CA VAL A 419 -4.28 12.81 -1.45
C VAL A 419 -5.52 11.98 -1.66
N ASP A 420 -5.62 10.85 -0.94
CA ASP A 420 -6.78 9.98 -0.88
C ASP A 420 -6.94 9.35 0.53
N GLY A 421 -7.98 8.53 0.70
CA GLY A 421 -8.31 7.92 1.98
C GLY A 421 -9.34 8.69 2.80
N GLY A 422 -9.72 8.15 3.96
CA GLY A 422 -10.87 8.65 4.72
C GLY A 422 -10.70 10.04 5.34
N MET A 423 -9.47 10.45 5.67
CA MET A 423 -9.24 11.73 6.35
C MET A 423 -9.19 12.94 5.40
N VAL A 424 -9.15 12.75 4.08
CA VAL A 424 -9.00 13.85 3.11
C VAL A 424 -10.24 14.71 2.95
N PHE A 425 -11.35 14.33 3.57
CA PHE A 425 -12.57 15.13 3.64
C PHE A 425 -12.55 16.16 4.78
N ASN A 426 -11.56 16.10 5.67
CA ASN A 426 -11.33 17.09 6.71
C ASN A 426 -10.63 18.31 6.10
N GLU A 427 -11.38 19.39 5.92
CA GLU A 427 -10.94 20.62 5.24
C GLU A 427 -9.85 21.35 6.02
N LEU A 428 -9.96 21.34 7.36
CA LEU A 428 -9.00 21.97 8.24
C LEU A 428 -7.64 21.28 8.14
N LEU A 429 -7.64 19.94 8.17
CA LEU A 429 -6.41 19.14 8.01
C LEU A 429 -5.78 19.39 6.64
N MET A 430 -6.56 19.36 5.55
CA MET A 430 -6.01 19.50 4.20
C MET A 430 -5.44 20.89 3.94
N GLN A 431 -6.09 21.95 4.44
CA GLN A 431 -5.53 23.30 4.35
C GLN A 431 -4.23 23.40 5.16
N PHE A 432 -4.23 22.90 6.41
CA PHE A 432 -3.04 22.92 7.25
C PHE A 432 -1.90 22.08 6.65
N GLN A 433 -2.23 20.94 6.01
CA GLN A 433 -1.25 20.12 5.29
C GLN A 433 -0.60 20.91 4.14
N SER A 434 -1.38 21.63 3.34
CA SER A 434 -0.87 22.49 2.27
C SER A 434 0.02 23.61 2.83
N ASP A 435 -0.42 24.23 3.92
CA ASP A 435 0.29 25.31 4.57
C ASP A 435 1.66 24.87 5.10
N ILE A 436 1.71 23.72 5.82
CA ILE A 436 2.96 23.25 6.45
C ILE A 436 3.95 22.69 5.42
N LEU A 437 3.47 22.00 4.37
CA LEU A 437 4.29 21.52 3.26
C LEU A 437 4.75 22.63 2.31
N ASN A 438 4.02 23.75 2.28
CA ASN A 438 4.19 24.85 1.33
C ASN A 438 4.07 24.42 -0.15
N VAL A 439 3.19 23.45 -0.42
CA VAL A 439 2.82 22.99 -1.77
C VAL A 439 1.32 22.78 -1.87
N PRO A 440 0.74 22.81 -3.08
CA PRO A 440 -0.66 22.44 -3.25
C PRO A 440 -0.94 21.02 -2.78
N VAL A 441 -2.08 20.83 -2.10
CA VAL A 441 -2.66 19.53 -1.77
C VAL A 441 -3.89 19.34 -2.63
N VAL A 442 -4.02 18.20 -3.32
CA VAL A 442 -5.05 17.98 -4.34
C VAL A 442 -5.79 16.67 -4.09
N ARG A 443 -7.13 16.75 -3.94
CA ARG A 443 -8.01 15.59 -3.83
C ARG A 443 -8.64 15.28 -5.20
N PRO A 444 -8.60 14.02 -5.68
CA PRO A 444 -9.25 13.61 -6.93
C PRO A 444 -10.76 13.46 -6.75
N LYS A 445 -11.51 13.49 -7.87
CA LYS A 445 -12.94 13.18 -7.87
C LYS A 445 -13.25 11.74 -7.52
N VAL A 446 -12.41 10.81 -8.00
CA VAL A 446 -12.55 9.37 -7.73
C VAL A 446 -11.68 9.02 -6.54
N ALA A 447 -12.30 8.69 -5.42
CA ALA A 447 -11.60 8.34 -4.17
C ALA A 447 -10.95 6.95 -4.22
N GLU A 448 -11.43 6.06 -5.10
CA GLU A 448 -10.96 4.67 -5.27
C GLU A 448 -9.69 4.60 -6.13
N THR A 449 -8.70 5.41 -5.81
CA THR A 449 -7.47 5.59 -6.60
C THR A 449 -6.64 4.31 -6.71
N THR A 450 -6.66 3.45 -5.69
CA THR A 450 -5.97 2.15 -5.67
C THR A 450 -6.52 1.22 -6.75
N ALA A 451 -7.83 0.95 -6.75
CA ALA A 451 -8.46 0.12 -7.75
C ALA A 451 -8.39 0.74 -9.15
N LEU A 452 -8.55 2.08 -9.25
CA LEU A 452 -8.42 2.80 -10.51
C LEU A 452 -7.01 2.65 -11.11
N GLY A 453 -5.97 2.66 -10.28
CA GLY A 453 -4.60 2.45 -10.74
C GLY A 453 -4.38 1.08 -11.36
N ALA A 454 -4.90 0.02 -10.76
CA ALA A 454 -4.86 -1.31 -11.33
C ALA A 454 -5.68 -1.40 -12.63
N ALA A 455 -6.85 -0.76 -12.68
CA ALA A 455 -7.66 -0.65 -13.89
C ALA A 455 -6.91 0.11 -15.00
N TYR A 456 -6.26 1.23 -14.70
CA TYR A 456 -5.45 1.99 -15.65
C TYR A 456 -4.31 1.16 -16.22
N ALA A 457 -3.56 0.43 -15.38
CA ALA A 457 -2.49 -0.46 -15.85
C ALA A 457 -3.05 -1.56 -16.76
N ALA A 458 -4.19 -2.17 -16.39
CA ALA A 458 -4.84 -3.18 -17.19
C ALA A 458 -5.34 -2.64 -18.53
N GLY A 459 -5.99 -1.49 -18.53
CA GLY A 459 -6.52 -0.84 -19.73
C GLY A 459 -5.44 -0.42 -20.72
N LEU A 460 -4.29 0.10 -20.23
CA LEU A 460 -3.14 0.40 -21.08
C LEU A 460 -2.60 -0.84 -21.78
N ALA A 461 -2.51 -1.97 -21.09
CA ALA A 461 -1.98 -3.23 -21.66
C ALA A 461 -2.80 -3.77 -22.84
N VAL A 462 -4.10 -3.45 -22.89
CA VAL A 462 -5.02 -3.90 -23.95
C VAL A 462 -5.45 -2.79 -24.90
N GLY A 463 -4.91 -1.57 -24.74
CA GLY A 463 -5.24 -0.41 -25.58
C GLY A 463 -6.65 0.15 -25.36
N PHE A 464 -7.23 -0.07 -24.17
CA PHE A 464 -8.48 0.58 -23.77
C PHE A 464 -8.28 2.07 -23.53
N TRP A 465 -7.19 2.46 -22.88
CA TRP A 465 -6.62 3.79 -22.88
C TRP A 465 -5.31 3.79 -23.67
N LYS A 466 -5.03 4.89 -24.34
CA LYS A 466 -3.92 4.99 -25.28
C LYS A 466 -2.58 5.21 -24.59
N ASP A 467 -2.54 6.17 -23.66
CA ASP A 467 -1.30 6.65 -23.04
C ASP A 467 -1.57 7.37 -21.70
N TYR A 468 -0.50 7.85 -21.05
CA TYR A 468 -0.56 8.59 -19.79
C TYR A 468 -1.32 9.92 -19.89
N ASP A 469 -1.31 10.57 -21.05
CA ASP A 469 -1.99 11.87 -21.23
C ASP A 469 -3.50 11.67 -21.19
N GLU A 470 -4.02 10.58 -21.75
CA GLU A 470 -5.43 10.21 -21.64
C GLU A 470 -5.80 9.87 -20.18
N LEU A 471 -4.94 9.14 -19.45
CA LEU A 471 -5.18 8.87 -18.03
C LEU A 471 -5.16 10.15 -17.19
N ARG A 472 -4.25 11.09 -17.48
CA ARG A 472 -4.22 12.41 -16.81
C ARG A 472 -5.48 13.23 -17.12
N ALA A 473 -6.01 13.13 -18.34
CA ALA A 473 -7.25 13.80 -18.71
C ALA A 473 -8.47 13.24 -17.95
N ASN A 474 -8.48 11.94 -17.70
CA ASN A 474 -9.51 11.28 -16.90
C ASN A 474 -9.40 11.62 -15.40
N TRP A 475 -8.18 11.91 -14.92
CA TRP A 475 -7.96 12.25 -13.52
C TRP A 475 -8.60 13.62 -13.21
N GLY A 476 -9.82 13.58 -12.68
CA GLY A 476 -10.56 14.78 -12.33
C GLY A 476 -10.13 15.29 -10.94
N ARG A 477 -9.84 16.60 -10.83
CA ARG A 477 -9.65 17.28 -9.54
C ARG A 477 -11.01 17.59 -8.93
N ASP A 478 -11.23 17.16 -7.67
CA ASP A 478 -12.35 17.58 -6.84
C ASP A 478 -12.03 18.89 -6.13
N LYS A 479 -10.92 18.91 -5.39
CA LYS A 479 -10.52 20.10 -4.61
C LYS A 479 -9.02 20.27 -4.54
N GLU A 480 -8.60 21.51 -4.43
CA GLU A 480 -7.21 21.92 -4.23
C GLU A 480 -7.12 22.92 -3.08
N TRP A 481 -6.17 22.70 -2.19
CA TRP A 481 -5.77 23.64 -1.16
C TRP A 481 -4.39 24.17 -1.50
N THR A 482 -4.25 25.48 -1.51
CA THR A 482 -2.98 26.17 -1.76
C THR A 482 -2.43 26.76 -0.46
N PRO A 483 -1.10 26.86 -0.30
CA PRO A 483 -0.48 27.45 0.88
C PRO A 483 -0.96 28.88 1.12
N LYS A 484 -1.35 29.18 2.37
CA LYS A 484 -1.81 30.51 2.80
C LYS A 484 -1.03 31.02 4.01
N MET A 485 -0.34 30.12 4.72
CA MET A 485 0.36 30.43 5.96
C MET A 485 1.65 31.23 5.68
N ASP A 486 1.86 32.25 6.48
CA ASP A 486 3.12 33.01 6.47
C ASP A 486 4.32 32.12 6.77
N ALA A 487 5.43 32.38 6.08
CA ALA A 487 6.64 31.54 6.18
C ALA A 487 7.25 31.53 7.59
N LYS A 488 7.20 32.64 8.33
CA LYS A 488 7.73 32.74 9.69
C LYS A 488 6.88 31.91 10.66
N LEU A 489 5.53 32.00 10.52
CA LEU A 489 4.60 31.21 11.33
C LEU A 489 4.81 29.72 11.05
N ARG A 490 4.86 29.30 9.78
CA ARG A 490 5.12 27.92 9.37
C ARG A 490 6.41 27.38 10.00
N GLN A 491 7.51 28.13 9.88
CA GLN A 491 8.80 27.73 10.44
C GLN A 491 8.75 27.62 11.97
N GLY A 492 8.05 28.53 12.64
CA GLY A 492 7.86 28.51 14.08
C GLY A 492 7.11 27.27 14.55
N LEU A 493 5.99 26.98 13.92
CA LEU A 493 5.15 25.81 14.23
C LEU A 493 5.91 24.50 14.00
N TYR A 494 6.59 24.36 12.86
CA TYR A 494 7.34 23.15 12.54
C TYR A 494 8.57 22.97 13.44
N SER A 495 9.25 24.04 13.84
CA SER A 495 10.35 23.99 14.82
C SER A 495 9.84 23.56 16.21
N GLY A 496 8.65 24.05 16.62
CA GLY A 496 7.96 23.62 17.83
C GLY A 496 7.63 22.12 17.81
N TRP A 497 7.11 21.62 16.68
CA TRP A 497 6.86 20.20 16.48
C TRP A 497 8.14 19.37 16.64
N LYS A 498 9.22 19.70 15.94
CA LYS A 498 10.50 18.98 16.04
C LYS A 498 11.03 18.95 17.46
N LYS A 499 10.89 20.07 18.21
CA LYS A 499 11.23 20.13 19.64
C LYS A 499 10.36 19.18 20.47
N ALA A 500 9.05 19.10 20.18
CA ALA A 500 8.14 18.20 20.89
C ALA A 500 8.48 16.74 20.64
N VAL A 501 8.77 16.36 19.39
CA VAL A 501 9.16 14.99 19.03
C VAL A 501 10.38 14.53 19.82
N THR A 502 11.43 15.35 19.95
CA THR A 502 12.65 14.98 20.71
C THR A 502 12.39 14.76 22.21
N ARG A 503 11.26 15.23 22.75
CA ARG A 503 10.89 15.01 24.16
C ARG A 503 10.20 13.68 24.42
N THR A 504 9.94 12.92 23.37
CA THR A 504 9.32 11.57 23.46
C THR A 504 10.33 10.43 23.37
N PHE A 505 11.61 10.72 23.08
CA PHE A 505 12.68 9.74 22.98
C PHE A 505 13.07 9.18 24.34
N ASP A 506 13.68 8.00 24.33
CA ASP A 506 14.24 7.33 25.50
C ASP A 506 13.21 7.19 26.65
N TRP A 507 11.93 6.98 26.30
CA TRP A 507 10.84 6.82 27.25
C TRP A 507 10.73 5.41 27.83
N VAL A 508 11.01 4.40 26.99
CA VAL A 508 11.03 2.99 27.39
C VAL A 508 12.49 2.55 27.50
N GLU A 509 12.84 1.98 28.67
CA GLU A 509 14.15 1.37 28.92
C GLU A 509 14.33 0.03 28.19
#